data_a454a769448b32861bd619e69ed58821
#
_entry.id   a454a769448b32861bd619e69ed58821
#
_cell.length_a   1.000
_cell.length_b   1.000
_cell.length_c   1.000
_cell.angle_alpha   90.00
_cell.angle_beta   90.00
_cell.angle_gamma   90.00
#
_symmetry.space_group_name_H-M   'P 1'
#
loop_
_entity.id
_entity.type
_entity.pdbx_description
1 polymer ?
#
loop_
_entity_poly.entity_id
_entity_poly.type
_entity_poly.pdbx_seq_one_letter_code
_entity_poly.pdbx_strand_id
1 'polypeptide(L)'
;MQRETMPVDVLFVGGGPACLAGAIRLMDLIAAHNASGAAPKLDELTIALMDKGSEIGSHAISGAVLDPTALNELIPDWKNQDPTFLERYVEEETFLTLTSKFSLPAPLMPPGMEDHGSPIISIAKFQKWLAAQAEARGVMLFAGFAGTQLLYENGQVTGVRTGDKGIDSNGEQKPTFEPGIDIQAKVTILGEGPRGTLSRQLINRYGLDKDSQPMVYEIGVKEVIEMPPGTVKKGEVILTFGYPLDLDTFGGAFIYSLAGDRYAIGLLVGLDAKDPAMDAHYLLQKLKNHPTIRAKLGAGKVVKYGAKAVTVGGWPSIPKLYAPGAMLVGDSASFLNPGRIKGIHLSMKSGMLAAETAFEALKRGDSREEVLSAYKAAVDASWIRTEMEPMKNFHPAMEKGVIGGMASVGLSLLFGPGEQKPFLADHEHMHKNAAVRGQHPYPERNDLVYDGSYIVDKLTDVYHSGTKHEEKQPAHLHVVDKNICATQCAEEYGNPCTRFCPAQVYNMHYDEGTHRNELHIDFSNCVHCKTCDIRDPYQIITWVPPEGGQGPEYGIL
;
A
#
# COMPACT_ATOMS: atom_id res chain seq x y z
N MET A 1 33.41 -4.65 -6.81
CA MET A 1 33.62 -4.04 -5.48
C MET A 1 33.15 -5.07 -4.43
N GLN A 2 33.96 -5.32 -3.41
CA GLN A 2 33.57 -6.19 -2.29
C GLN A 2 32.66 -5.37 -1.36
N ARG A 3 31.43 -5.85 -1.09
CA ARG A 3 30.47 -5.22 -0.20
C ARG A 3 30.64 -5.73 1.23
N GLU A 4 30.35 -4.89 2.20
CA GLU A 4 30.25 -5.32 3.59
C GLU A 4 29.09 -6.32 3.73
N THR A 5 29.30 -7.33 4.57
CA THR A 5 28.32 -8.38 4.84
C THR A 5 27.90 -8.35 6.30
N MET A 6 26.61 -8.30 6.55
CA MET A 6 26.01 -8.34 7.88
C MET A 6 25.20 -9.63 8.05
N PRO A 7 25.63 -10.59 8.87
CA PRO A 7 24.85 -11.79 9.13
C PRO A 7 23.73 -11.53 10.16
N VAL A 8 22.54 -12.06 9.87
CA VAL A 8 21.38 -12.10 10.78
C VAL A 8 20.71 -13.47 10.70
N ASP A 9 19.89 -13.83 11.69
CA ASP A 9 19.15 -15.10 11.66
C ASP A 9 17.84 -14.95 10.89
N VAL A 10 17.08 -13.88 11.16
CA VAL A 10 15.87 -13.55 10.42
C VAL A 10 15.89 -12.07 10.02
N LEU A 11 15.62 -11.81 8.74
CA LEU A 11 15.47 -10.47 8.19
C LEU A 11 14.02 -10.20 7.81
N PHE A 12 13.41 -9.20 8.42
CA PHE A 12 12.15 -8.64 7.98
C PHE A 12 12.39 -7.45 7.05
N VAL A 13 11.74 -7.41 5.90
CA VAL A 13 11.88 -6.33 4.91
C VAL A 13 10.58 -5.56 4.78
N GLY A 14 10.62 -4.30 5.23
CA GLY A 14 9.48 -3.38 5.31
C GLY A 14 9.01 -3.15 6.74
N GLY A 15 8.95 -1.87 7.17
CA GLY A 15 8.50 -1.45 8.50
C GLY A 15 6.97 -1.37 8.65
N GLY A 16 6.22 -2.16 7.87
CA GLY A 16 4.77 -2.25 7.92
C GLY A 16 4.24 -3.11 9.08
N PRO A 17 2.91 -3.05 9.35
CA PRO A 17 2.30 -3.82 10.44
C PRO A 17 2.57 -5.32 10.39
N ALA A 18 2.69 -5.91 9.19
CA ALA A 18 2.97 -7.33 9.01
C ALA A 18 4.34 -7.74 9.56
N CYS A 19 5.40 -7.06 9.11
CA CYS A 19 6.77 -7.35 9.56
C CYS A 19 6.99 -7.00 11.03
N LEU A 20 6.45 -5.87 11.49
CA LEU A 20 6.55 -5.47 12.90
C LEU A 20 5.84 -6.47 13.82
N ALA A 21 4.61 -6.88 13.48
CA ALA A 21 3.90 -7.90 14.24
C ALA A 21 4.61 -9.26 14.21
N GLY A 22 5.18 -9.64 13.05
CA GLY A 22 5.99 -10.84 12.92
C GLY A 22 7.25 -10.81 13.79
N ALA A 23 7.97 -9.70 13.77
CA ALA A 23 9.19 -9.54 14.56
C ALA A 23 8.92 -9.60 16.08
N ILE A 24 7.88 -8.91 16.55
CA ILE A 24 7.42 -8.97 17.94
C ILE A 24 7.08 -10.43 18.31
N ARG A 25 6.25 -11.09 17.50
CA ARG A 25 5.82 -12.48 17.74
C ARG A 25 7.00 -13.44 17.79
N LEU A 26 7.97 -13.29 16.89
CA LEU A 26 9.17 -14.13 16.87
C LEU A 26 9.99 -13.98 18.15
N MET A 27 10.22 -12.75 18.61
CA MET A 27 10.96 -12.49 19.84
C MET A 27 10.25 -13.05 21.07
N ASP A 28 8.92 -12.92 21.15
CA ASP A 28 8.13 -13.49 22.25
C ASP A 28 8.21 -15.03 22.26
N LEU A 29 8.19 -15.68 21.08
CA LEU A 29 8.37 -17.14 20.97
C LEU A 29 9.76 -17.60 21.39
N ILE A 30 10.82 -16.89 20.96
CA ILE A 30 12.21 -17.18 21.35
C ILE A 30 12.37 -17.05 22.87
N ALA A 31 11.86 -15.97 23.44
CA ALA A 31 11.94 -15.72 24.88
C ALA A 31 11.21 -16.83 25.68
N ALA A 32 9.99 -17.19 25.29
CA ALA A 32 9.22 -18.26 25.92
C ALA A 32 9.91 -19.64 25.79
N HIS A 33 10.47 -19.95 24.62
CA HIS A 33 11.21 -21.18 24.38
C HIS A 33 12.44 -21.31 25.28
N ASN A 34 13.27 -20.26 25.33
CA ASN A 34 14.47 -20.25 26.16
C ASN A 34 14.14 -20.33 27.66
N ALA A 35 13.08 -19.63 28.09
CA ALA A 35 12.59 -19.69 29.48
C ALA A 35 12.09 -21.11 29.88
N SER A 36 11.54 -21.87 28.92
CA SER A 36 11.09 -23.25 29.18
C SER A 36 12.22 -24.28 29.35
N GLY A 37 13.44 -23.90 28.99
CA GLY A 37 14.61 -24.82 28.98
C GLY A 37 14.59 -25.86 27.87
N ALA A 38 13.72 -25.70 26.86
CA ALA A 38 13.62 -26.63 25.74
C ALA A 38 14.85 -26.54 24.81
N ALA A 39 15.18 -27.67 24.16
CA ALA A 39 16.26 -27.74 23.19
C ALA A 39 15.74 -27.63 21.74
N PRO A 40 16.55 -27.11 20.81
CA PRO A 40 17.84 -26.45 21.02
C PRO A 40 17.67 -25.08 21.69
N LYS A 41 18.62 -24.62 22.47
CA LYS A 41 18.63 -23.21 22.92
C LYS A 41 18.74 -22.27 21.72
N LEU A 42 17.95 -21.23 21.75
CA LEU A 42 17.94 -20.17 20.73
C LEU A 42 18.53 -18.87 21.31
N ASP A 43 19.71 -18.99 21.91
CA ASP A 43 20.45 -17.88 22.47
C ASP A 43 21.22 -17.13 21.35
N GLU A 44 21.47 -15.83 21.52
CA GLU A 44 22.30 -15.00 20.64
C GLU A 44 21.77 -14.87 19.19
N LEU A 45 20.46 -15.07 18.97
CA LEU A 45 19.88 -14.84 17.64
C LEU A 45 19.77 -13.35 17.32
N THR A 46 20.15 -13.01 16.10
CA THR A 46 20.01 -11.64 15.55
C THR A 46 18.77 -11.56 14.67
N ILE A 47 17.76 -10.83 15.14
CA ILE A 47 16.53 -10.55 14.40
C ILE A 47 16.58 -9.08 13.96
N ALA A 48 16.51 -8.88 12.65
CA ALA A 48 16.60 -7.54 12.04
C ALA A 48 15.35 -7.20 11.24
N LEU A 49 15.01 -5.91 11.21
CA LEU A 49 13.98 -5.34 10.37
C LEU A 49 14.53 -4.12 9.65
N MET A 50 14.40 -4.08 8.31
CA MET A 50 14.83 -2.95 7.50
C MET A 50 13.64 -2.26 6.84
N ASP A 51 13.72 -0.93 6.73
CA ASP A 51 12.77 -0.11 5.98
C ASP A 51 13.49 0.96 5.15
N LYS A 52 12.96 1.28 3.98
CA LYS A 52 13.52 2.30 3.08
C LYS A 52 13.26 3.74 3.53
N GLY A 53 12.25 3.97 4.36
CA GLY A 53 11.91 5.29 4.89
C GLY A 53 12.96 5.86 5.81
N SER A 54 13.01 7.18 5.97
CA SER A 54 13.90 7.89 6.90
C SER A 54 13.73 7.42 8.35
N GLU A 55 12.50 7.04 8.71
CA GLU A 55 12.13 6.37 9.95
C GLU A 55 10.97 5.39 9.69
N ILE A 56 10.74 4.45 10.61
CA ILE A 56 9.59 3.55 10.53
C ILE A 56 8.30 4.38 10.58
N GLY A 57 7.41 4.16 9.62
CA GLY A 57 6.14 4.89 9.50
C GLY A 57 6.14 6.11 8.58
N SER A 58 7.30 6.61 8.11
CA SER A 58 7.37 7.77 7.21
C SER A 58 6.47 7.63 5.97
N HIS A 59 6.45 6.44 5.36
CA HIS A 59 5.69 6.14 4.15
C HIS A 59 4.32 5.50 4.42
N ALA A 60 3.84 5.57 5.66
CA ALA A 60 2.62 4.89 6.07
C ALA A 60 1.38 5.76 5.85
N ILE A 61 0.44 5.24 5.09
CA ILE A 61 -0.87 5.84 4.84
C ILE A 61 -1.94 4.74 4.77
N SER A 62 -3.08 4.98 5.42
CA SER A 62 -4.24 4.08 5.41
C SER A 62 -5.51 4.87 5.70
N GLY A 63 -6.68 4.30 5.42
CA GLY A 63 -7.99 4.80 5.86
C GLY A 63 -8.10 4.82 7.37
N ALA A 64 -7.71 3.72 8.01
CA ALA A 64 -7.36 3.52 9.41
C ALA A 64 -8.47 3.54 10.46
N VAL A 65 -9.60 2.88 10.18
CA VAL A 65 -10.37 2.25 11.27
C VAL A 65 -9.80 0.83 11.46
N LEU A 66 -9.20 0.57 12.60
CA LEU A 66 -8.50 -0.68 12.90
C LEU A 66 -9.46 -1.74 13.43
N ASP A 67 -9.44 -2.94 12.83
CA ASP A 67 -9.92 -4.15 13.49
C ASP A 67 -8.84 -4.59 14.49
N PRO A 68 -9.11 -4.59 15.80
CA PRO A 68 -8.07 -4.83 16.81
C PRO A 68 -7.76 -6.33 17.04
N THR A 69 -8.36 -7.26 16.29
CA THR A 69 -8.25 -8.70 16.54
C THR A 69 -6.81 -9.18 16.60
N ALA A 70 -6.00 -8.87 15.59
CA ALA A 70 -4.60 -9.28 15.58
C ALA A 70 -3.75 -8.56 16.63
N LEU A 71 -4.07 -7.29 16.93
CA LEU A 71 -3.40 -6.53 17.98
C LEU A 71 -3.71 -7.10 19.38
N ASN A 72 -4.96 -7.48 19.62
CA ASN A 72 -5.37 -8.14 20.86
C ASN A 72 -4.69 -9.52 21.05
N GLU A 73 -4.43 -10.26 19.95
CA GLU A 73 -3.67 -11.51 20.04
C GLU A 73 -2.18 -11.26 20.32
N LEU A 74 -1.60 -10.22 19.72
CA LEU A 74 -0.16 -9.95 19.81
C LEU A 74 0.22 -9.28 21.12
N ILE A 75 -0.53 -8.24 21.53
CA ILE A 75 -0.30 -7.42 22.71
C ILE A 75 -1.65 -7.21 23.43
N PRO A 76 -2.11 -8.19 24.23
CA PRO A 76 -3.46 -8.16 24.82
C PRO A 76 -3.77 -6.91 25.67
N ASP A 77 -2.76 -6.34 26.30
CA ASP A 77 -2.84 -5.17 27.19
C ASP A 77 -2.48 -3.85 26.51
N TRP A 78 -2.45 -3.78 25.18
CA TRP A 78 -2.04 -2.60 24.41
C TRP A 78 -2.75 -1.31 24.81
N LYS A 79 -4.00 -1.41 25.26
CA LYS A 79 -4.79 -0.25 25.72
C LYS A 79 -4.19 0.44 26.94
N ASN A 80 -3.42 -0.30 27.75
CA ASN A 80 -2.76 0.19 28.97
C ASN A 80 -1.31 0.63 28.72
N GLN A 81 -0.81 0.52 27.48
CA GLN A 81 0.57 0.81 27.11
C GLN A 81 0.74 2.16 26.38
N ASP A 82 -0.03 3.17 26.74
CA ASP A 82 -0.01 4.50 26.14
C ASP A 82 -0.06 4.44 24.58
N PRO A 83 -1.20 4.04 23.98
CA PRO A 83 -1.32 3.85 22.55
C PRO A 83 -1.36 5.20 21.82
N THR A 84 -0.20 5.83 21.63
CA THR A 84 -0.03 7.14 20.99
C THR A 84 -0.58 7.24 19.57
N PHE A 85 -0.87 6.09 18.95
CA PHE A 85 -1.47 5.96 17.64
C PHE A 85 -2.99 6.11 17.62
N LEU A 86 -3.65 5.97 18.77
CA LEU A 86 -5.09 6.06 18.91
C LEU A 86 -5.56 7.51 18.75
N GLU A 87 -6.37 7.77 17.74
CA GLU A 87 -6.94 9.09 17.50
C GLU A 87 -8.31 9.22 18.20
N ARG A 88 -9.21 8.25 17.98
CA ARG A 88 -10.59 8.21 18.52
C ARG A 88 -11.09 6.76 18.53
N TYR A 89 -12.27 6.55 19.11
CA TYR A 89 -13.11 5.38 18.85
C TYR A 89 -14.28 5.79 17.96
N VAL A 90 -14.77 4.86 17.15
CA VAL A 90 -15.96 5.08 16.31
C VAL A 90 -17.20 5.12 17.21
N GLU A 91 -17.89 6.27 17.21
CA GLU A 91 -19.13 6.51 17.98
C GLU A 91 -20.35 6.61 17.07
N GLU A 92 -20.16 7.08 15.85
CA GLU A 92 -21.23 7.25 14.87
C GLU A 92 -20.74 6.94 13.46
N GLU A 93 -21.52 6.14 12.75
CA GLU A 93 -21.23 5.73 11.39
C GLU A 93 -22.36 6.16 10.47
N THR A 94 -21.99 6.67 9.30
CA THR A 94 -22.94 7.03 8.26
C THR A 94 -22.46 6.50 6.92
N PHE A 95 -23.35 5.86 6.17
CA PHE A 95 -23.08 5.41 4.81
C PHE A 95 -23.95 6.20 3.82
N LEU A 96 -23.31 6.91 2.89
CA LEU A 96 -23.99 7.81 1.96
C LEU A 96 -23.80 7.36 0.51
N THR A 97 -24.86 7.42 -0.25
CA THR A 97 -24.81 7.43 -1.70
C THR A 97 -24.76 8.87 -2.19
N LEU A 98 -23.74 9.21 -2.95
CA LEU A 98 -23.58 10.55 -3.51
C LEU A 98 -24.00 10.57 -4.99
N THR A 99 -24.78 11.57 -5.35
CA THR A 99 -24.97 12.02 -6.74
C THR A 99 -24.16 13.30 -6.96
N SER A 100 -24.14 13.88 -8.11
CA SER A 100 -23.41 15.14 -8.34
C SER A 100 -23.96 16.35 -7.55
N LYS A 101 -25.16 16.27 -6.97
CA LYS A 101 -25.87 17.41 -6.36
C LYS A 101 -26.32 17.18 -4.93
N PHE A 102 -26.62 15.97 -4.55
CA PHE A 102 -27.17 15.64 -3.23
C PHE A 102 -26.66 14.27 -2.73
N SER A 103 -26.75 14.09 -1.43
CA SER A 103 -26.44 12.84 -0.74
C SER A 103 -27.73 12.17 -0.25
N LEU A 104 -27.75 10.84 -0.29
CA LEU A 104 -28.83 10.01 0.26
C LEU A 104 -28.21 9.04 1.26
N PRO A 105 -28.81 8.85 2.46
CA PRO A 105 -28.39 7.75 3.32
C PRO A 105 -28.56 6.42 2.57
N ALA A 106 -27.56 5.56 2.62
CA ALA A 106 -27.71 4.20 2.10
C ALA A 106 -28.69 3.43 2.98
N PRO A 107 -29.58 2.62 2.40
CA PRO A 107 -30.63 1.95 3.16
C PRO A 107 -30.09 0.92 4.16
N LEU A 108 -28.91 0.40 3.91
CA LEU A 108 -28.24 -0.59 4.76
C LEU A 108 -26.72 -0.39 4.69
N MET A 109 -26.05 -0.54 5.84
CA MET A 109 -24.60 -0.73 5.88
C MET A 109 -24.28 -2.11 5.29
N PRO A 110 -23.31 -2.24 4.36
CA PRO A 110 -22.92 -3.56 3.88
C PRO A 110 -22.44 -4.43 5.04
N PRO A 111 -22.83 -5.72 5.08
CA PRO A 111 -22.44 -6.62 6.16
C PRO A 111 -20.92 -6.67 6.33
N GLY A 112 -20.44 -6.53 7.57
CA GLY A 112 -19.02 -6.55 7.91
C GLY A 112 -18.28 -5.21 7.76
N MET A 113 -18.98 -4.14 7.36
CA MET A 113 -18.45 -2.77 7.35
C MET A 113 -18.83 -1.96 8.60
N GLU A 114 -19.47 -2.59 9.57
CA GLU A 114 -19.83 -1.98 10.85
C GLU A 114 -18.58 -1.85 11.71
N ASP A 115 -18.28 -0.63 12.15
CA ASP A 115 -17.05 -0.30 12.86
C ASP A 115 -17.28 0.30 14.26
N HIS A 116 -18.52 0.33 14.75
CA HIS A 116 -18.84 0.94 16.04
C HIS A 116 -17.95 0.40 17.17
N GLY A 117 -17.35 1.30 17.95
CA GLY A 117 -16.41 0.98 19.02
C GLY A 117 -15.00 0.59 18.54
N SER A 118 -14.73 0.52 17.26
CA SER A 118 -13.39 0.27 16.72
C SER A 118 -12.48 1.49 16.86
N PRO A 119 -11.16 1.31 17.05
CA PRO A 119 -10.24 2.42 17.13
C PRO A 119 -9.98 3.05 15.76
N ILE A 120 -10.10 4.38 15.67
CA ILE A 120 -9.58 5.20 14.59
C ILE A 120 -8.12 5.51 14.92
N ILE A 121 -7.21 5.21 14.02
CA ILE A 121 -5.77 5.33 14.29
C ILE A 121 -5.06 6.15 13.21
N SER A 122 -3.87 6.67 13.54
CA SER A 122 -2.86 7.04 12.56
C SER A 122 -1.96 5.83 12.32
N ILE A 123 -1.94 5.32 11.09
CA ILE A 123 -1.12 4.15 10.75
C ILE A 123 0.38 4.46 10.88
N ALA A 124 0.80 5.70 10.61
CA ALA A 124 2.20 6.11 10.78
C ALA A 124 2.63 6.04 12.26
N LYS A 125 1.80 6.58 13.16
CA LYS A 125 2.03 6.47 14.61
C LYS A 125 1.94 5.02 15.10
N PHE A 126 1.02 4.23 14.53
CA PHE A 126 0.89 2.81 14.88
C PHE A 126 2.15 2.01 14.55
N GLN A 127 2.73 2.23 13.37
CA GLN A 127 4.00 1.59 13.00
C GLN A 127 5.14 2.03 13.92
N LYS A 128 5.24 3.31 14.29
CA LYS A 128 6.24 3.79 15.26
C LYS A 128 6.06 3.13 16.62
N TRP A 129 4.82 3.00 17.10
CA TRP A 129 4.54 2.34 18.37
C TRP A 129 4.89 0.85 18.33
N LEU A 130 4.53 0.14 17.26
CA LEU A 130 4.94 -1.27 17.06
C LEU A 130 6.46 -1.41 16.94
N ALA A 131 7.14 -0.47 16.28
CA ALA A 131 8.61 -0.46 16.18
C ALA A 131 9.27 -0.34 17.56
N ALA A 132 8.77 0.55 18.42
CA ALA A 132 9.24 0.65 19.80
C ALA A 132 8.99 -0.64 20.59
N GLN A 133 7.87 -1.32 20.36
CA GLN A 133 7.59 -2.63 20.97
C GLN A 133 8.55 -3.74 20.47
N ALA A 134 8.91 -3.71 19.19
CA ALA A 134 9.87 -4.65 18.61
C ALA A 134 11.30 -4.39 19.13
N GLU A 135 11.73 -3.13 19.17
CA GLU A 135 13.04 -2.71 19.68
C GLU A 135 13.21 -3.06 21.17
N ALA A 136 12.18 -2.83 21.98
CA ALA A 136 12.19 -3.21 23.40
C ALA A 136 12.35 -4.72 23.63
N ARG A 137 12.05 -5.55 22.63
CA ARG A 137 12.26 -7.01 22.62
C ARG A 137 13.60 -7.43 22.02
N GLY A 138 14.43 -6.49 21.57
CA GLY A 138 15.74 -6.73 21.01
C GLY A 138 15.79 -6.89 19.49
N VAL A 139 14.74 -6.52 18.75
CA VAL A 139 14.78 -6.45 17.28
C VAL A 139 15.67 -5.29 16.85
N MET A 140 16.62 -5.54 15.94
CA MET A 140 17.46 -4.49 15.35
C MET A 140 16.68 -3.80 14.22
N LEU A 141 16.45 -2.50 14.35
CA LEU A 141 15.70 -1.70 13.38
C LEU A 141 16.66 -0.88 12.50
N PHE A 142 16.55 -1.04 11.19
CA PHE A 142 17.34 -0.33 10.18
C PHE A 142 16.42 0.52 9.30
N ALA A 143 16.17 1.76 9.69
CA ALA A 143 15.52 2.76 8.85
C ALA A 143 16.53 3.38 7.87
N GLY A 144 16.04 3.81 6.68
CA GLY A 144 16.90 4.38 5.64
C GLY A 144 17.67 3.35 4.82
N PHE A 145 17.30 2.07 4.88
CA PHE A 145 17.91 0.99 4.11
C PHE A 145 16.92 0.44 3.08
N ALA A 146 17.17 0.72 1.80
CA ALA A 146 16.34 0.23 0.70
C ALA A 146 16.87 -1.11 0.18
N GLY A 147 16.08 -2.17 0.27
CA GLY A 147 16.41 -3.45 -0.35
C GLY A 147 16.22 -3.38 -1.87
N THR A 148 17.24 -3.72 -2.64
CA THR A 148 17.22 -3.63 -4.10
C THR A 148 17.32 -4.97 -4.80
N GLN A 149 17.96 -5.97 -4.17
CA GLN A 149 18.18 -7.28 -4.75
C GLN A 149 18.13 -8.37 -3.70
N LEU A 150 17.47 -9.50 -4.04
CA LEU A 150 17.57 -10.73 -3.26
C LEU A 150 18.92 -11.42 -3.52
N LEU A 151 19.54 -11.93 -2.47
CA LEU A 151 20.74 -12.76 -2.53
C LEU A 151 20.34 -14.24 -2.62
N TYR A 152 21.08 -15.00 -3.42
CA TYR A 152 20.77 -16.40 -3.64
C TYR A 152 22.03 -17.27 -3.54
N GLU A 153 21.87 -18.43 -2.92
CA GLU A 153 22.87 -19.50 -2.92
C GLU A 153 22.17 -20.83 -3.13
N ASN A 154 22.65 -21.66 -4.04
CA ASN A 154 22.11 -22.99 -4.37
C ASN A 154 20.59 -23.00 -4.62
N GLY A 155 20.04 -21.94 -5.21
CA GLY A 155 18.60 -21.82 -5.48
C GLY A 155 17.75 -21.42 -4.26
N GLN A 156 18.35 -21.02 -3.16
CA GLN A 156 17.70 -20.55 -1.94
C GLN A 156 17.99 -19.05 -1.75
N VAL A 157 17.02 -18.29 -1.24
CA VAL A 157 17.23 -16.92 -0.77
C VAL A 157 18.11 -16.96 0.48
N THR A 158 19.19 -16.18 0.49
CA THR A 158 20.13 -16.08 1.60
C THR A 158 20.27 -14.65 2.13
N GLY A 159 19.36 -13.75 1.76
CA GLY A 159 19.38 -12.39 2.27
C GLY A 159 19.02 -11.35 1.23
N VAL A 160 19.38 -10.11 1.53
CA VAL A 160 19.05 -8.91 0.74
C VAL A 160 20.25 -8.02 0.59
N ARG A 161 20.48 -7.52 -0.63
CA ARG A 161 21.38 -6.41 -0.91
C ARG A 161 20.65 -5.09 -0.79
N THR A 162 21.24 -4.13 -0.07
CA THR A 162 20.74 -2.75 -0.02
C THR A 162 21.29 -1.93 -1.18
N GLY A 163 20.60 -0.83 -1.52
CA GLY A 163 21.02 0.10 -2.57
C GLY A 163 22.26 0.89 -2.19
N ASP A 164 23.05 1.26 -3.21
CA ASP A 164 24.14 2.20 -3.07
C ASP A 164 23.58 3.61 -2.82
N LYS A 165 24.36 4.46 -2.14
CA LYS A 165 24.08 5.88 -1.94
C LYS A 165 25.15 6.74 -2.59
N GLY A 166 24.82 7.99 -2.92
CA GLY A 166 25.80 8.91 -3.51
C GLY A 166 26.17 8.58 -4.96
N ILE A 167 25.22 8.09 -5.75
CA ILE A 167 25.32 7.97 -7.21
C ILE A 167 24.66 9.19 -7.85
N ASP A 168 25.32 9.79 -8.86
CA ASP A 168 24.76 10.92 -9.59
C ASP A 168 23.78 10.50 -10.71
N SER A 169 23.16 11.48 -11.38
CA SER A 169 22.19 11.23 -12.45
C SER A 169 22.76 10.52 -13.69
N ASN A 170 24.07 10.47 -13.85
CA ASN A 170 24.78 9.78 -14.95
C ASN A 170 25.24 8.37 -14.52
N GLY A 171 25.02 7.99 -13.27
CA GLY A 171 25.47 6.71 -12.71
C GLY A 171 26.90 6.74 -12.17
N GLU A 172 27.50 7.93 -12.01
CA GLU A 172 28.85 8.10 -11.48
C GLU A 172 28.83 8.28 -9.96
N GLN A 173 29.91 7.84 -9.30
CA GLN A 173 30.04 7.96 -7.84
C GLN A 173 30.37 9.40 -7.45
N LYS A 174 29.55 9.97 -6.55
CA LYS A 174 29.83 11.25 -5.89
C LYS A 174 30.89 11.07 -4.80
N PRO A 175 31.49 12.18 -4.29
CA PRO A 175 32.39 12.12 -3.12
C PRO A 175 31.73 11.53 -1.86
N THR A 176 30.39 11.53 -1.80
CA THR A 176 29.58 10.96 -0.70
C THR A 176 29.12 9.54 -0.99
N PHE A 177 29.75 8.84 -1.94
CA PHE A 177 29.39 7.48 -2.28
C PHE A 177 29.56 6.51 -1.12
N GLU A 178 28.52 5.76 -0.82
CA GLU A 178 28.50 4.66 0.14
C GLU A 178 27.93 3.41 -0.55
N PRO A 179 28.71 2.32 -0.64
CA PRO A 179 28.20 1.08 -1.20
C PRO A 179 27.12 0.48 -0.29
N GLY A 180 26.08 -0.06 -0.88
CA GLY A 180 25.13 -0.86 -0.14
C GLY A 180 25.78 -2.11 0.45
N ILE A 181 25.16 -2.68 1.48
CA ILE A 181 25.63 -3.88 2.20
C ILE A 181 24.82 -5.11 1.80
N ASP A 182 25.39 -6.28 1.99
CA ASP A 182 24.73 -7.58 1.85
C ASP A 182 24.29 -8.08 3.24
N ILE A 183 23.00 -8.00 3.53
CA ILE A 183 22.43 -8.57 4.76
C ILE A 183 22.11 -10.03 4.50
N GLN A 184 22.91 -10.93 5.07
CA GLN A 184 22.73 -12.38 4.96
C GLN A 184 21.77 -12.86 6.04
N ALA A 185 20.76 -13.66 5.66
CA ALA A 185 19.73 -14.15 6.56
C ALA A 185 19.43 -15.63 6.33
N LYS A 186 19.18 -16.38 7.40
CA LYS A 186 18.70 -17.77 7.31
C LYS A 186 17.27 -17.83 6.80
N VAL A 187 16.43 -16.85 7.18
CA VAL A 187 15.06 -16.66 6.71
C VAL A 187 14.82 -15.18 6.41
N THR A 188 14.27 -14.89 5.23
CA THR A 188 13.89 -13.52 4.82
C THR A 188 12.37 -13.42 4.72
N ILE A 189 11.75 -12.44 5.39
CA ILE A 189 10.30 -12.20 5.39
C ILE A 189 10.04 -10.87 4.71
N LEU A 190 9.35 -10.93 3.55
CA LEU A 190 9.10 -9.78 2.68
C LEU A 190 7.69 -9.20 2.92
N GLY A 191 7.63 -8.00 3.49
CA GLY A 191 6.41 -7.23 3.74
C GLY A 191 6.51 -5.80 3.24
N GLU A 192 6.97 -5.61 1.99
CA GLU A 192 7.20 -4.30 1.36
C GLU A 192 5.91 -3.56 0.95
N GLY A 193 4.75 -4.17 1.22
CA GLY A 193 3.46 -3.66 0.77
C GLY A 193 3.17 -3.97 -0.71
N PRO A 194 2.16 -3.31 -1.33
CA PRO A 194 1.76 -3.58 -2.71
C PRO A 194 2.91 -3.35 -3.69
N ARG A 195 3.06 -4.25 -4.66
CA ARG A 195 4.11 -4.18 -5.69
C ARG A 195 5.53 -4.02 -5.13
N GLY A 196 5.86 -4.74 -4.03
CA GLY A 196 7.20 -4.75 -3.44
C GLY A 196 8.27 -5.14 -4.46
N THR A 197 9.42 -4.47 -4.45
CA THR A 197 10.51 -4.73 -5.42
C THR A 197 11.09 -6.12 -5.25
N LEU A 198 11.44 -6.50 -4.02
CA LEU A 198 11.98 -7.82 -3.72
C LEU A 198 10.91 -8.90 -3.77
N SER A 199 9.70 -8.58 -3.33
CA SER A 199 8.54 -9.48 -3.42
C SER A 199 8.26 -9.88 -4.87
N ARG A 200 8.32 -8.94 -5.83
CA ARG A 200 8.20 -9.25 -7.26
C ARG A 200 9.37 -10.08 -7.79
N GLN A 201 10.60 -9.79 -7.34
CA GLN A 201 11.75 -10.64 -7.71
C GLN A 201 11.52 -12.08 -7.26
N LEU A 202 11.02 -12.29 -6.01
CA LEU A 202 10.73 -13.62 -5.49
C LEU A 202 9.61 -14.31 -6.27
N ILE A 203 8.48 -13.61 -6.47
CA ILE A 203 7.31 -14.11 -7.20
C ILE A 203 7.72 -14.54 -8.62
N ASN A 204 8.39 -13.66 -9.36
CA ASN A 204 8.80 -13.92 -10.74
C ASN A 204 9.80 -15.09 -10.85
N ARG A 205 10.78 -15.15 -9.92
CA ARG A 205 11.82 -16.19 -9.96
C ARG A 205 11.25 -17.58 -9.75
N TYR A 206 10.30 -17.72 -8.83
CA TYR A 206 9.74 -19.04 -8.45
C TYR A 206 8.35 -19.30 -9.06
N GLY A 207 7.78 -18.35 -9.81
CA GLY A 207 6.43 -18.46 -10.38
C GLY A 207 5.37 -18.65 -9.28
N LEU A 208 5.45 -17.84 -8.21
CA LEU A 208 4.60 -18.03 -7.03
C LEU A 208 3.14 -17.67 -7.28
N ASP A 209 2.84 -16.91 -8.32
CA ASP A 209 1.50 -16.42 -8.72
C ASP A 209 0.82 -17.26 -9.83
N LYS A 210 1.49 -18.30 -10.34
CA LYS A 210 0.99 -19.10 -11.48
C LYS A 210 -0.37 -19.78 -11.24
N ASP A 211 -0.69 -20.09 -9.99
CA ASP A 211 -1.91 -20.79 -9.60
C ASP A 211 -2.92 -19.85 -8.89
N SER A 212 -2.63 -18.54 -8.82
CA SER A 212 -3.52 -17.52 -8.26
C SER A 212 -4.15 -16.65 -9.34
N GLN A 213 -5.22 -15.94 -8.99
CA GLN A 213 -5.77 -14.89 -9.86
C GLN A 213 -4.81 -13.68 -9.92
N PRO A 214 -4.85 -12.88 -10.98
CA PRO A 214 -4.08 -11.65 -11.07
C PRO A 214 -4.29 -10.77 -9.84
N MET A 215 -3.22 -10.11 -9.40
CA MET A 215 -3.29 -9.12 -8.34
C MET A 215 -3.99 -7.87 -8.86
N VAL A 216 -5.01 -7.39 -8.17
CA VAL A 216 -5.76 -6.17 -8.49
C VAL A 216 -5.51 -5.11 -7.43
N TYR A 217 -5.53 -3.85 -7.86
CA TYR A 217 -5.15 -2.72 -7.03
C TYR A 217 -6.16 -1.58 -7.10
N GLU A 218 -6.24 -0.81 -6.03
CA GLU A 218 -6.83 0.53 -6.00
C GLU A 218 -5.74 1.55 -5.68
N ILE A 219 -5.93 2.78 -6.13
CA ILE A 219 -5.20 3.93 -5.61
C ILE A 219 -6.02 4.62 -4.54
N GLY A 220 -5.46 4.72 -3.34
CA GLY A 220 -5.97 5.57 -2.28
C GLY A 220 -5.24 6.91 -2.27
N VAL A 221 -6.01 8.00 -2.27
CA VAL A 221 -5.53 9.36 -2.01
C VAL A 221 -6.22 9.89 -0.75
N LYS A 222 -5.47 10.55 0.13
CA LYS A 222 -5.96 10.98 1.44
C LYS A 222 -5.39 12.35 1.79
N GLU A 223 -6.25 13.20 2.35
CA GLU A 223 -5.87 14.45 2.98
C GLU A 223 -6.27 14.48 4.46
N VAL A 224 -5.50 15.22 5.26
CA VAL A 224 -5.91 15.64 6.61
C VAL A 224 -6.26 17.12 6.55
N ILE A 225 -7.45 17.45 7.04
CA ILE A 225 -8.01 18.80 7.04
C ILE A 225 -8.08 19.27 8.50
N GLU A 226 -7.38 20.36 8.79
CA GLU A 226 -7.48 21.07 10.07
C GLU A 226 -8.72 21.95 10.06
N MET A 227 -9.56 21.80 11.06
CA MET A 227 -10.85 22.45 11.19
C MET A 227 -10.81 23.58 12.24
N PRO A 228 -11.71 24.55 12.18
CA PRO A 228 -11.88 25.49 13.28
C PRO A 228 -12.16 24.77 14.60
N PRO A 229 -11.62 25.28 15.73
CA PRO A 229 -11.77 24.63 17.03
C PRO A 229 -13.22 24.32 17.41
N GLY A 230 -13.48 23.10 17.88
CA GLY A 230 -14.80 22.66 18.36
C GLY A 230 -15.83 22.35 17.28
N THR A 231 -15.44 22.33 15.98
CA THR A 231 -16.37 22.01 14.88
C THR A 231 -16.34 20.52 14.48
N VAL A 232 -15.36 19.76 14.95
CA VAL A 232 -15.21 18.33 14.64
C VAL A 232 -16.11 17.50 15.54
N LYS A 233 -16.99 16.69 14.94
CA LYS A 233 -17.80 15.72 15.66
C LYS A 233 -16.93 14.51 16.00
N LYS A 234 -16.74 14.25 17.29
CA LYS A 234 -15.87 13.17 17.77
C LYS A 234 -16.42 11.80 17.38
N GLY A 235 -15.54 10.87 17.06
CA GLY A 235 -15.90 9.48 16.75
C GLY A 235 -16.73 9.28 15.47
N GLU A 236 -16.87 10.34 14.65
CA GLU A 236 -17.65 10.25 13.43
C GLU A 236 -16.86 9.59 12.30
N VAL A 237 -17.52 8.64 11.62
CA VAL A 237 -17.08 7.97 10.40
C VAL A 237 -18.17 8.13 9.34
N ILE A 238 -17.80 8.62 8.16
CA ILE A 238 -18.69 8.70 7.00
C ILE A 238 -18.04 7.92 5.87
N LEU A 239 -18.74 6.92 5.37
CA LEU A 239 -18.37 6.21 4.16
C LEU A 239 -19.28 6.66 3.02
N THR A 240 -18.74 6.80 1.82
CA THR A 240 -19.53 7.20 0.66
C THR A 240 -19.21 6.36 -0.56
N PHE A 241 -20.21 6.18 -1.42
CA PHE A 241 -20.01 5.63 -2.76
C PHE A 241 -20.78 6.44 -3.80
N GLY A 242 -20.52 6.19 -5.10
CA GLY A 242 -21.07 6.96 -6.21
C GLY A 242 -20.21 8.18 -6.51
N TYR A 243 -20.81 9.35 -6.73
CA TYR A 243 -20.05 10.54 -7.10
C TYR A 243 -18.84 10.78 -6.18
N PRO A 244 -17.65 11.12 -6.74
CA PRO A 244 -17.37 11.50 -8.14
C PRO A 244 -17.09 10.34 -9.09
N LEU A 245 -17.18 9.10 -8.64
CA LEU A 245 -17.03 7.92 -9.49
C LEU A 245 -18.31 7.67 -10.29
N ASP A 246 -18.17 7.05 -11.45
CA ASP A 246 -19.27 6.51 -12.21
C ASP A 246 -19.65 5.10 -11.71
N LEU A 247 -20.70 4.51 -12.28
CA LEU A 247 -21.19 3.20 -11.87
C LEU A 247 -20.34 2.03 -12.39
N ASP A 248 -19.40 2.31 -13.29
CA ASP A 248 -18.50 1.32 -13.87
C ASP A 248 -17.13 1.30 -13.17
N THR A 249 -16.84 2.30 -12.34
CA THR A 249 -15.57 2.44 -11.63
C THR A 249 -15.76 2.03 -10.17
N PHE A 250 -15.07 0.96 -9.76
CA PHE A 250 -15.05 0.52 -8.38
C PHE A 250 -14.28 1.51 -7.51
N GLY A 251 -14.80 1.75 -6.29
CA GLY A 251 -14.18 2.62 -5.32
C GLY A 251 -15.19 3.28 -4.40
N GLY A 252 -14.69 4.15 -3.54
CA GLY A 252 -15.50 4.87 -2.56
C GLY A 252 -14.66 5.83 -1.74
N ALA A 253 -15.30 6.58 -0.87
CA ALA A 253 -14.60 7.54 -0.04
C ALA A 253 -14.96 7.39 1.44
N PHE A 254 -14.09 7.93 2.27
CA PHE A 254 -14.24 7.96 3.72
C PHE A 254 -13.91 9.34 4.29
N ILE A 255 -14.54 9.66 5.41
CA ILE A 255 -14.22 10.81 6.25
C ILE A 255 -14.20 10.32 7.70
N TYR A 256 -13.08 10.57 8.41
CA TYR A 256 -12.91 10.18 9.81
C TYR A 256 -12.53 11.39 10.66
N SER A 257 -13.17 11.53 11.82
CA SER A 257 -12.73 12.49 12.83
C SER A 257 -11.42 12.02 13.50
N LEU A 258 -10.46 12.92 13.57
CA LEU A 258 -9.17 12.70 14.25
C LEU A 258 -9.08 13.55 15.51
N ALA A 259 -8.05 13.30 16.34
CA ALA A 259 -7.73 14.17 17.46
C ALA A 259 -7.27 15.57 16.99
N GLY A 260 -7.44 16.60 17.84
CA GLY A 260 -6.97 17.96 17.58
C GLY A 260 -7.72 18.69 16.47
N ASP A 261 -9.06 18.60 16.49
CA ASP A 261 -9.95 19.30 15.53
C ASP A 261 -9.57 19.05 14.07
N ARG A 262 -9.42 17.79 13.69
CA ARG A 262 -9.06 17.38 12.32
C ARG A 262 -10.00 16.32 11.78
N TYR A 263 -10.21 16.36 10.46
CA TYR A 263 -10.78 15.26 9.71
C TYR A 263 -9.75 14.69 8.73
N ALA A 264 -9.77 13.36 8.56
CA ALA A 264 -9.20 12.73 7.39
C ALA A 264 -10.28 12.53 6.34
N ILE A 265 -9.99 12.87 5.08
CA ILE A 265 -10.81 12.52 3.92
C ILE A 265 -9.96 11.75 2.93
N GLY A 266 -10.50 10.67 2.37
CA GLY A 266 -9.81 9.90 1.35
C GLY A 266 -10.77 9.33 0.33
N LEU A 267 -10.21 9.03 -0.84
CA LEU A 267 -10.89 8.39 -1.96
C LEU A 267 -10.05 7.22 -2.45
N LEU A 268 -10.68 6.06 -2.59
CA LEU A 268 -10.11 4.88 -3.24
C LEU A 268 -10.74 4.74 -4.62
N VAL A 269 -9.91 4.41 -5.62
CA VAL A 269 -10.35 4.21 -7.01
C VAL A 269 -9.64 2.99 -7.57
N GLY A 270 -10.41 2.08 -8.18
CA GLY A 270 -9.89 0.91 -8.88
C GLY A 270 -8.94 1.31 -10.00
N LEU A 271 -7.74 0.71 -10.00
CA LEU A 271 -6.77 0.92 -11.07
C LEU A 271 -7.14 0.14 -12.35
N ASP A 272 -8.11 -0.75 -12.27
CA ASP A 272 -8.78 -1.43 -13.39
C ASP A 272 -9.83 -0.55 -14.08
N ALA A 273 -10.02 0.70 -13.66
CA ALA A 273 -10.94 1.63 -14.31
C ALA A 273 -10.65 1.77 -15.81
N LYS A 274 -11.71 1.73 -16.63
CA LYS A 274 -11.61 1.73 -18.10
C LYS A 274 -11.08 3.05 -18.68
N ASP A 275 -11.29 4.17 -17.98
CA ASP A 275 -10.82 5.49 -18.42
C ASP A 275 -9.32 5.65 -18.19
N PRO A 276 -8.47 5.69 -19.22
CA PRO A 276 -7.03 5.85 -19.06
C PRO A 276 -6.64 7.16 -18.37
N ALA A 277 -7.48 8.19 -18.45
CA ALA A 277 -7.27 9.50 -17.82
C ALA A 277 -7.82 9.60 -16.39
N MET A 278 -8.24 8.49 -15.79
CA MET A 278 -8.69 8.46 -14.38
C MET A 278 -7.63 9.08 -13.48
N ASP A 279 -8.02 10.04 -12.66
CA ASP A 279 -7.13 10.87 -11.84
C ASP A 279 -7.69 10.95 -10.42
N ALA A 280 -7.15 10.15 -9.53
CA ALA A 280 -7.65 10.03 -8.17
C ALA A 280 -7.55 11.35 -7.38
N HIS A 281 -6.48 12.15 -7.59
CA HIS A 281 -6.35 13.46 -6.95
C HIS A 281 -7.47 14.41 -7.40
N TYR A 282 -7.68 14.55 -8.70
CA TYR A 282 -8.76 15.39 -9.24
C TYR A 282 -10.14 14.93 -8.74
N LEU A 283 -10.37 13.63 -8.69
CA LEU A 283 -11.63 13.06 -8.17
C LEU A 283 -11.79 13.35 -6.67
N LEU A 284 -10.73 13.32 -5.87
CA LEU A 284 -10.79 13.75 -4.47
C LEU A 284 -11.19 15.23 -4.35
N GLN A 285 -10.62 16.12 -5.16
CA GLN A 285 -11.00 17.54 -5.15
C GLN A 285 -12.47 17.73 -5.59
N LYS A 286 -12.96 16.95 -6.56
CA LYS A 286 -14.39 16.94 -6.92
C LYS A 286 -15.28 16.46 -5.77
N LEU A 287 -14.88 15.40 -5.05
CA LEU A 287 -15.58 14.94 -3.86
C LEU A 287 -15.67 16.05 -2.80
N LYS A 288 -14.56 16.71 -2.50
CA LYS A 288 -14.50 17.81 -1.54
C LYS A 288 -15.41 18.99 -1.95
N ASN A 289 -15.55 19.23 -3.26
CA ASN A 289 -16.43 20.28 -3.80
C ASN A 289 -17.92 19.88 -3.81
N HIS A 290 -18.28 18.63 -3.51
CA HIS A 290 -19.67 18.18 -3.39
C HIS A 290 -20.39 18.97 -2.28
N PRO A 291 -21.64 19.47 -2.50
CA PRO A 291 -22.34 20.34 -1.53
C PRO A 291 -22.34 19.83 -0.11
N THR A 292 -22.68 18.56 0.12
CA THR A 292 -22.72 17.93 1.46
C THR A 292 -21.33 17.90 2.10
N ILE A 293 -20.30 17.52 1.36
CA ILE A 293 -18.93 17.42 1.87
C ILE A 293 -18.34 18.80 2.13
N ARG A 294 -18.56 19.74 1.21
CA ARG A 294 -18.12 21.13 1.36
C ARG A 294 -18.79 21.84 2.55
N ALA A 295 -20.08 21.59 2.77
CA ALA A 295 -20.77 22.13 3.94
C ALA A 295 -20.14 21.64 5.26
N LYS A 296 -19.61 20.41 5.28
CA LYS A 296 -18.96 19.83 6.47
C LYS A 296 -17.52 20.29 6.64
N LEU A 297 -16.72 20.22 5.59
CA LEU A 297 -15.26 20.36 5.65
C LEU A 297 -14.73 21.69 5.09
N GLY A 298 -15.54 22.45 4.36
CA GLY A 298 -15.10 23.62 3.58
C GLY A 298 -14.58 24.80 4.38
N ALA A 299 -14.77 24.83 5.71
CA ALA A 299 -14.16 25.82 6.60
C ALA A 299 -12.73 25.43 7.04
N GLY A 300 -12.27 24.25 6.69
CA GLY A 300 -10.97 23.73 7.08
C GLY A 300 -9.88 24.00 6.05
N LYS A 301 -8.66 23.63 6.41
CA LYS A 301 -7.45 23.76 5.61
C LYS A 301 -6.73 22.41 5.48
N VAL A 302 -6.30 22.06 4.28
CA VAL A 302 -5.45 20.88 4.06
C VAL A 302 -4.08 21.10 4.71
N VAL A 303 -3.63 20.13 5.51
CA VAL A 303 -2.35 20.18 6.22
C VAL A 303 -1.45 18.98 5.91
N LYS A 304 -2.02 17.88 5.38
CA LYS A 304 -1.28 16.68 4.96
C LYS A 304 -1.98 16.03 3.78
N TYR A 305 -1.17 15.42 2.93
CA TYR A 305 -1.62 14.64 1.78
C TYR A 305 -0.77 13.39 1.63
N GLY A 306 -1.37 12.34 1.09
CA GLY A 306 -0.66 11.13 0.72
C GLY A 306 -1.43 10.31 -0.30
N ALA A 307 -0.70 9.47 -1.02
CA ALA A 307 -1.24 8.55 -2.00
C ALA A 307 -0.51 7.22 -1.94
N LYS A 308 -1.26 6.10 -2.06
CA LYS A 308 -0.67 4.76 -2.12
C LYS A 308 -1.63 3.78 -2.75
N ALA A 309 -1.09 2.86 -3.57
CA ALA A 309 -1.84 1.71 -4.01
C ALA A 309 -2.08 0.75 -2.85
N VAL A 310 -3.22 0.05 -2.90
CA VAL A 310 -3.59 -1.06 -2.00
C VAL A 310 -4.02 -2.25 -2.83
N THR A 311 -3.83 -3.47 -2.33
CA THR A 311 -4.25 -4.70 -3.01
C THR A 311 -5.72 -4.97 -2.70
N VAL A 312 -6.53 -5.28 -3.72
CA VAL A 312 -7.96 -5.58 -3.56
C VAL A 312 -8.39 -6.89 -4.22
N GLY A 313 -7.44 -7.69 -4.70
CA GLY A 313 -7.73 -9.01 -5.26
C GLY A 313 -8.23 -10.03 -4.23
N GLY A 314 -7.93 -9.83 -2.95
CA GLY A 314 -8.39 -10.66 -1.84
C GLY A 314 -7.84 -12.10 -1.89
N TRP A 315 -8.61 -13.05 -1.36
CA TRP A 315 -8.19 -14.45 -1.20
C TRP A 315 -7.72 -15.15 -2.48
N PRO A 316 -8.37 -15.00 -3.65
CA PRO A 316 -7.93 -15.68 -4.87
C PRO A 316 -6.61 -15.18 -5.45
N SER A 317 -6.22 -13.95 -5.09
CA SER A 317 -4.98 -13.33 -5.57
C SER A 317 -3.79 -13.55 -4.63
N ILE A 318 -3.97 -14.32 -3.53
CA ILE A 318 -2.86 -14.71 -2.66
C ILE A 318 -1.93 -15.66 -3.42
N PRO A 319 -0.65 -15.27 -3.66
CA PRO A 319 0.31 -16.14 -4.31
C PRO A 319 0.74 -17.27 -3.37
N LYS A 320 1.52 -18.23 -3.86
CA LYS A 320 2.25 -19.14 -2.98
C LYS A 320 3.12 -18.31 -2.03
N LEU A 321 2.89 -18.49 -0.72
CA LEU A 321 3.38 -17.59 0.33
C LEU A 321 4.85 -17.75 0.68
N TYR A 322 5.54 -18.75 0.11
CA TYR A 322 6.89 -19.13 0.49
C TYR A 322 7.70 -19.63 -0.70
N ALA A 323 9.01 -19.48 -0.59
CA ALA A 323 10.04 -20.05 -1.44
C ALA A 323 11.21 -20.48 -0.54
N PRO A 324 12.21 -21.27 -1.04
CA PRO A 324 13.37 -21.61 -0.23
C PRO A 324 14.04 -20.37 0.35
N GLY A 325 14.12 -20.29 1.68
CA GLY A 325 14.73 -19.18 2.44
C GLY A 325 13.87 -17.91 2.58
N ALA A 326 12.66 -17.84 2.00
CA ALA A 326 11.85 -16.62 2.06
C ALA A 326 10.35 -16.85 2.17
N MET A 327 9.63 -15.88 2.78
CA MET A 327 8.18 -15.83 2.90
C MET A 327 7.63 -14.45 2.57
N LEU A 328 6.38 -14.38 2.06
CA LEU A 328 5.63 -13.16 1.73
C LEU A 328 4.56 -12.89 2.79
N VAL A 329 4.44 -11.63 3.25
CA VAL A 329 3.46 -11.23 4.25
C VAL A 329 2.75 -9.92 3.89
N GLY A 330 1.60 -9.68 4.49
CA GLY A 330 0.84 -8.44 4.31
C GLY A 330 0.39 -8.22 2.87
N ASP A 331 0.34 -6.96 2.46
CA ASP A 331 -0.10 -6.56 1.10
C ASP A 331 0.84 -7.05 -0.02
N SER A 332 2.07 -7.45 0.31
CA SER A 332 2.95 -8.14 -0.65
C SER A 332 2.38 -9.48 -1.11
N ALA A 333 1.44 -10.04 -0.34
CA ALA A 333 0.73 -11.29 -0.61
C ALA A 333 -0.80 -11.14 -0.62
N SER A 334 -1.35 -9.93 -0.83
CA SER A 334 -2.80 -9.68 -0.94
C SER A 334 -3.62 -9.93 0.34
N PHE A 335 -3.03 -9.79 1.52
CA PHE A 335 -3.77 -9.94 2.79
C PHE A 335 -4.61 -8.70 3.12
N LEU A 336 -5.61 -8.44 2.29
CA LEU A 336 -6.65 -7.42 2.48
C LEU A 336 -8.00 -8.02 2.08
N ASN A 337 -9.02 -7.80 2.93
CA ASN A 337 -10.40 -8.18 2.64
C ASN A 337 -11.11 -7.02 1.91
N PRO A 338 -11.33 -7.12 0.58
CA PRO A 338 -11.91 -6.03 -0.20
C PRO A 338 -13.38 -5.75 0.18
N GLY A 339 -14.13 -6.73 0.64
CA GLY A 339 -15.52 -6.58 1.06
C GLY A 339 -15.69 -5.82 2.37
N ARG A 340 -14.66 -5.81 3.24
CA ARG A 340 -14.63 -5.05 4.50
C ARG A 340 -13.76 -3.80 4.43
N ILE A 341 -12.97 -3.65 3.35
CA ILE A 341 -11.95 -2.59 3.20
C ILE A 341 -10.96 -2.62 4.40
N LYS A 342 -10.62 -3.81 4.89
CA LYS A 342 -9.79 -4.05 6.07
C LYS A 342 -8.60 -4.93 5.70
N GLY A 343 -7.37 -4.49 6.04
CA GLY A 343 -6.14 -5.21 5.74
C GLY A 343 -5.13 -5.22 6.88
N ILE A 344 -5.16 -4.25 7.79
CA ILE A 344 -4.11 -4.09 8.82
C ILE A 344 -4.02 -5.33 9.71
N HIS A 345 -5.14 -5.82 10.25
CA HIS A 345 -5.19 -7.01 11.11
C HIS A 345 -4.80 -8.30 10.37
N LEU A 346 -5.24 -8.44 9.10
CA LEU A 346 -4.85 -9.57 8.24
C LEU A 346 -3.35 -9.56 7.96
N SER A 347 -2.79 -8.39 7.64
CA SER A 347 -1.36 -8.19 7.46
C SER A 347 -0.57 -8.55 8.72
N MET A 348 -1.00 -8.08 9.90
CA MET A 348 -0.37 -8.43 11.19
C MET A 348 -0.40 -9.95 11.43
N LYS A 349 -1.58 -10.58 11.25
CA LYS A 349 -1.72 -12.03 11.46
C LYS A 349 -0.85 -12.83 10.51
N SER A 350 -0.77 -12.44 9.23
CA SER A 350 0.11 -13.09 8.27
C SER A 350 1.59 -13.04 8.71
N GLY A 351 2.03 -11.88 9.23
CA GLY A 351 3.37 -11.71 9.79
C GLY A 351 3.61 -12.59 11.02
N MET A 352 2.64 -12.68 11.93
CA MET A 352 2.72 -13.54 13.12
C MET A 352 2.87 -15.02 12.73
N LEU A 353 2.09 -15.51 11.75
CA LEU A 353 2.14 -16.90 11.29
C LEU A 353 3.44 -17.21 10.53
N ALA A 354 3.97 -16.25 9.75
CA ALA A 354 5.28 -16.36 9.13
C ALA A 354 6.41 -16.42 10.19
N ALA A 355 6.29 -15.65 11.27
CA ALA A 355 7.22 -15.68 12.39
C ALA A 355 7.19 -17.01 13.16
N GLU A 356 6.02 -17.59 13.38
CA GLU A 356 5.86 -18.93 13.97
C GLU A 356 6.54 -20.01 13.11
N THR A 357 6.44 -19.90 11.78
CA THR A 357 7.12 -20.79 10.84
C THR A 357 8.63 -20.56 10.84
N ALA A 358 9.09 -19.31 10.88
CA ALA A 358 10.52 -18.97 10.98
C ALA A 358 11.12 -19.49 12.30
N PHE A 359 10.38 -19.39 13.41
CA PHE A 359 10.79 -19.97 14.69
C PHE A 359 11.04 -21.49 14.60
N GLU A 360 10.15 -22.24 13.96
CA GLU A 360 10.34 -23.68 13.75
C GLU A 360 11.51 -23.97 12.79
N ALA A 361 11.72 -23.12 11.76
CA ALA A 361 12.87 -23.23 10.87
C ALA A 361 14.20 -23.01 11.61
N LEU A 362 14.26 -22.03 12.51
CA LEU A 362 15.45 -21.78 13.35
C LEU A 362 15.75 -22.96 14.28
N LYS A 363 14.75 -23.54 14.93
CA LYS A 363 14.91 -24.74 15.79
C LYS A 363 15.47 -25.94 15.04
N ARG A 364 15.09 -26.10 13.78
CA ARG A 364 15.55 -27.20 12.91
C ARG A 364 16.88 -26.90 12.22
N GLY A 365 17.32 -25.64 12.19
CA GLY A 365 18.43 -25.18 11.36
C GLY A 365 18.17 -25.37 9.86
N ASP A 366 16.89 -25.31 9.42
CA ASP A 366 16.47 -25.64 8.06
C ASP A 366 15.39 -24.65 7.59
N SER A 367 15.69 -23.93 6.52
CA SER A 367 14.77 -22.96 5.88
C SER A 367 14.44 -23.33 4.43
N ARG A 368 14.54 -24.62 4.09
CA ARG A 368 14.11 -25.12 2.80
C ARG A 368 12.58 -25.02 2.64
N GLU A 369 12.13 -25.18 1.41
CA GLU A 369 10.73 -25.04 1.03
C GLU A 369 9.80 -25.97 1.83
N GLU A 370 10.22 -27.21 2.10
CA GLU A 370 9.42 -28.19 2.84
C GLU A 370 9.10 -27.72 4.27
N VAL A 371 10.05 -27.02 4.92
CA VAL A 371 9.83 -26.47 6.26
C VAL A 371 8.94 -25.22 6.20
N LEU A 372 9.25 -24.28 5.26
CA LEU A 372 8.51 -23.03 5.14
C LEU A 372 7.09 -23.23 4.60
N SER A 373 6.77 -24.36 3.99
CA SER A 373 5.41 -24.72 3.56
C SER A 373 4.37 -24.73 4.69
N ALA A 374 4.82 -24.94 5.92
CA ALA A 374 3.98 -24.88 7.12
C ALA A 374 3.27 -23.52 7.28
N TYR A 375 3.85 -22.43 6.74
CA TYR A 375 3.25 -21.12 6.76
C TYR A 375 1.90 -21.10 6.02
N LYS A 376 1.82 -21.67 4.82
CA LYS A 376 0.54 -21.74 4.08
C LYS A 376 -0.50 -22.56 4.84
N ALA A 377 -0.10 -23.68 5.42
CA ALA A 377 -1.00 -24.49 6.24
C ALA A 377 -1.51 -23.73 7.48
N ALA A 378 -0.65 -22.95 8.12
CA ALA A 378 -1.03 -22.09 9.26
C ALA A 378 -2.02 -21.00 8.85
N VAL A 379 -1.82 -20.36 7.69
CA VAL A 379 -2.76 -19.37 7.13
C VAL A 379 -4.12 -20.02 6.86
N ASP A 380 -4.15 -21.19 6.23
CA ASP A 380 -5.39 -21.92 5.91
C ASP A 380 -6.15 -22.39 7.15
N ALA A 381 -5.45 -22.65 8.23
CA ALA A 381 -6.04 -23.06 9.51
C ALA A 381 -6.47 -21.87 10.39
N SER A 382 -6.08 -20.66 10.05
CA SER A 382 -6.34 -19.45 10.83
C SER A 382 -7.66 -18.78 10.45
N TRP A 383 -8.06 -17.79 11.25
CA TRP A 383 -9.23 -16.95 10.98
C TRP A 383 -9.06 -16.07 9.72
N ILE A 384 -7.83 -15.89 9.17
CA ILE A 384 -7.62 -15.20 7.88
C ILE A 384 -8.49 -15.85 6.79
N ARG A 385 -8.47 -17.19 6.70
CA ARG A 385 -9.25 -17.92 5.70
C ARG A 385 -10.76 -17.72 5.90
N THR A 386 -11.23 -17.87 7.13
CA THR A 386 -12.66 -17.74 7.43
C THR A 386 -13.20 -16.33 7.17
N GLU A 387 -12.33 -15.31 7.23
CA GLU A 387 -12.70 -13.94 6.91
C GLU A 387 -12.61 -13.64 5.41
N MET A 388 -11.53 -14.05 4.74
CA MET A 388 -11.25 -13.64 3.36
C MET A 388 -11.93 -14.54 2.31
N GLU A 389 -12.00 -15.85 2.54
CA GLU A 389 -12.51 -16.80 1.53
C GLU A 389 -13.99 -16.56 1.14
N PRO A 390 -14.91 -16.20 2.04
CA PRO A 390 -16.28 -15.86 1.67
C PRO A 390 -16.40 -14.68 0.70
N MET A 391 -15.41 -13.76 0.72
CA MET A 391 -15.35 -12.56 -0.14
C MET A 391 -14.54 -12.78 -1.43
N LYS A 392 -14.15 -14.02 -1.76
CA LYS A 392 -13.30 -14.35 -2.92
C LYS A 392 -13.82 -13.85 -4.26
N ASN A 393 -15.14 -13.69 -4.39
CA ASN A 393 -15.77 -13.22 -5.63
C ASN A 393 -16.14 -11.72 -5.58
N PHE A 394 -15.73 -10.99 -4.55
CA PHE A 394 -16.14 -9.60 -4.37
C PHE A 394 -15.68 -8.74 -5.54
N HIS A 395 -14.38 -8.69 -5.81
CA HIS A 395 -13.84 -7.87 -6.89
C HIS A 395 -14.30 -8.33 -8.27
N PRO A 396 -14.25 -9.64 -8.64
CA PRO A 396 -14.79 -10.11 -9.92
C PRO A 396 -16.26 -9.77 -10.18
N ALA A 397 -17.06 -9.66 -9.12
CA ALA A 397 -18.44 -9.22 -9.25
C ALA A 397 -18.55 -7.74 -9.62
N MET A 398 -17.67 -6.89 -9.06
CA MET A 398 -17.67 -5.43 -9.31
C MET A 398 -17.28 -5.06 -10.74
N GLU A 399 -16.54 -5.90 -11.48
CA GLU A 399 -16.25 -5.69 -12.90
C GLU A 399 -17.50 -5.59 -13.79
N LYS A 400 -18.64 -6.11 -13.33
CA LYS A 400 -19.95 -6.03 -14.02
C LYS A 400 -20.67 -4.70 -13.73
N GLY A 401 -19.97 -3.73 -13.18
CA GLY A 401 -20.50 -2.48 -12.64
C GLY A 401 -20.96 -2.61 -11.19
N VAL A 402 -20.88 -1.53 -10.44
CA VAL A 402 -21.09 -1.52 -8.99
C VAL A 402 -22.46 -2.09 -8.59
N ILE A 403 -23.56 -1.72 -9.30
CA ILE A 403 -24.91 -2.18 -8.96
C ILE A 403 -25.07 -3.69 -9.19
N GLY A 404 -24.64 -4.18 -10.37
CA GLY A 404 -24.69 -5.62 -10.69
C GLY A 404 -23.77 -6.44 -9.79
N GLY A 405 -22.62 -5.89 -9.46
CA GLY A 405 -21.64 -6.47 -8.55
C GLY A 405 -22.17 -6.63 -7.13
N MET A 406 -22.73 -5.58 -6.54
CA MET A 406 -23.33 -5.66 -5.20
C MET A 406 -24.49 -6.66 -5.11
N ALA A 407 -25.35 -6.72 -6.13
CA ALA A 407 -26.40 -7.74 -6.21
C ALA A 407 -25.81 -9.17 -6.28
N SER A 408 -24.77 -9.37 -7.08
CA SER A 408 -24.07 -10.66 -7.21
C SER A 408 -23.41 -11.09 -5.90
N VAL A 409 -22.74 -10.17 -5.20
CA VAL A 409 -22.14 -10.42 -3.88
C VAL A 409 -23.22 -10.77 -2.86
N GLY A 410 -24.32 -10.01 -2.79
CA GLY A 410 -25.43 -10.30 -1.90
C GLY A 410 -26.04 -11.70 -2.12
N LEU A 411 -26.22 -12.11 -3.38
CA LEU A 411 -26.67 -13.46 -3.71
C LEU A 411 -25.65 -14.54 -3.31
N SER A 412 -24.36 -14.28 -3.52
CA SER A 412 -23.31 -15.24 -3.15
C SER A 412 -23.20 -15.44 -1.62
N LEU A 413 -23.48 -14.42 -0.84
CA LEU A 413 -23.53 -14.52 0.63
C LEU A 413 -24.74 -15.35 1.11
N LEU A 414 -25.86 -15.32 0.36
CA LEU A 414 -27.08 -16.09 0.72
C LEU A 414 -27.01 -17.55 0.27
N PHE A 415 -26.45 -17.81 -0.91
CA PHE A 415 -26.49 -19.13 -1.56
C PHE A 415 -25.13 -19.85 -1.60
N GLY A 416 -24.12 -19.26 -0.99
CA GLY A 416 -22.73 -19.70 -1.05
C GLY A 416 -21.97 -19.17 -2.27
N PRO A 417 -20.66 -18.97 -2.12
CA PRO A 417 -19.85 -18.42 -3.19
C PRO A 417 -19.59 -19.50 -4.26
N GLY A 418 -20.31 -19.40 -5.40
CA GLY A 418 -19.93 -20.13 -6.60
C GLY A 418 -18.51 -19.74 -7.05
N GLU A 419 -17.87 -20.57 -7.88
CA GLU A 419 -16.61 -20.16 -8.52
C GLU A 419 -16.89 -19.17 -9.64
N GLN A 420 -16.30 -17.98 -9.56
CA GLN A 420 -16.27 -17.03 -10.67
C GLN A 420 -14.95 -17.18 -11.43
N LYS A 421 -14.98 -16.87 -12.73
CA LYS A 421 -13.78 -16.90 -13.55
C LYS A 421 -12.81 -15.79 -13.11
N PRO A 422 -11.49 -16.02 -13.25
CA PRO A 422 -10.50 -14.98 -13.07
C PRO A 422 -10.81 -13.76 -13.95
N PHE A 423 -10.52 -12.59 -13.44
CA PHE A 423 -10.63 -11.33 -14.17
C PHE A 423 -9.26 -10.88 -14.68
N LEU A 424 -9.28 -9.86 -15.53
CA LEU A 424 -8.08 -9.33 -16.15
C LEU A 424 -7.27 -8.48 -15.16
N ALA A 425 -5.98 -8.31 -15.45
CA ALA A 425 -5.12 -7.40 -14.70
C ALA A 425 -5.52 -5.92 -14.90
N ASP A 426 -5.17 -5.06 -13.98
CA ASP A 426 -5.62 -3.66 -13.93
C ASP A 426 -5.46 -2.89 -15.24
N HIS A 427 -4.33 -3.03 -15.92
CA HIS A 427 -4.03 -2.31 -17.16
C HIS A 427 -4.75 -2.84 -18.40
N GLU A 428 -5.27 -4.09 -18.38
CA GLU A 428 -5.91 -4.72 -19.53
C GLU A 428 -7.33 -4.21 -19.79
N HIS A 429 -7.92 -3.52 -18.81
CA HIS A 429 -9.26 -2.94 -18.92
C HIS A 429 -9.28 -1.55 -19.56
N MET A 430 -8.13 -0.92 -19.76
CA MET A 430 -8.09 0.45 -20.27
C MET A 430 -8.54 0.56 -21.72
N HIS A 431 -9.46 1.49 -21.97
CA HIS A 431 -9.86 1.86 -23.31
C HIS A 431 -8.83 2.76 -23.97
N LYS A 432 -8.55 2.51 -25.25
CA LYS A 432 -7.70 3.41 -26.04
C LYS A 432 -8.34 4.78 -26.12
N ASN A 433 -7.52 5.82 -25.94
CA ASN A 433 -8.01 7.21 -25.92
C ASN A 433 -8.73 7.61 -27.22
N ALA A 434 -8.20 7.21 -28.37
CA ALA A 434 -8.82 7.48 -29.67
C ALA A 434 -10.21 6.87 -29.81
N ALA A 435 -10.45 5.68 -29.19
CA ALA A 435 -11.73 5.03 -29.25
C ALA A 435 -12.74 5.62 -28.25
N VAL A 436 -12.27 6.09 -27.09
CA VAL A 436 -13.14 6.55 -26.00
C VAL A 436 -13.36 8.06 -26.03
N ARG A 437 -12.35 8.85 -26.36
CA ARG A 437 -12.35 10.30 -26.19
C ARG A 437 -12.06 11.09 -27.45
N GLY A 438 -11.30 10.54 -28.39
CA GLY A 438 -10.94 11.21 -29.64
C GLY A 438 -10.17 12.53 -29.46
N GLN A 439 -9.60 12.77 -28.28
CA GLN A 439 -8.96 14.02 -27.91
C GLN A 439 -7.53 13.78 -27.42
N HIS A 440 -6.61 14.48 -28.04
CA HIS A 440 -5.20 14.47 -27.65
C HIS A 440 -4.58 15.85 -27.94
N PRO A 441 -3.90 16.50 -26.99
CA PRO A 441 -3.77 16.13 -25.57
C PRO A 441 -5.11 16.19 -24.82
N TYR A 442 -5.15 15.64 -23.60
CA TYR A 442 -6.34 15.73 -22.76
C TYR A 442 -6.69 17.21 -22.51
N PRO A 443 -8.00 17.57 -22.59
CA PRO A 443 -8.43 18.93 -22.34
C PRO A 443 -8.12 19.36 -20.91
N GLU A 444 -7.91 20.66 -20.73
CA GLU A 444 -7.84 21.27 -19.40
C GLU A 444 -9.14 21.03 -18.63
N ARG A 445 -9.00 20.90 -17.30
CA ARG A 445 -10.12 20.71 -16.37
C ARG A 445 -10.41 22.05 -15.70
N ASN A 446 -11.51 22.69 -16.11
CA ASN A 446 -11.89 24.04 -15.66
C ASN A 446 -13.14 24.04 -14.75
N ASP A 447 -13.52 22.85 -14.23
CA ASP A 447 -14.72 22.67 -13.39
C ASP A 447 -14.44 22.75 -11.87
N LEU A 448 -13.19 23.01 -11.50
CA LEU A 448 -12.76 23.24 -10.11
C LEU A 448 -12.04 24.58 -9.99
N VAL A 449 -12.32 25.30 -8.91
CA VAL A 449 -11.57 26.50 -8.52
C VAL A 449 -10.66 26.11 -7.37
N TYR A 450 -9.36 26.11 -7.63
CA TYR A 450 -8.34 25.86 -6.61
C TYR A 450 -8.13 27.13 -5.77
N ASP A 451 -8.40 27.02 -4.46
CA ASP A 451 -8.26 28.13 -3.52
C ASP A 451 -6.94 28.07 -2.72
N GLY A 452 -6.14 27.03 -2.95
CA GLY A 452 -4.85 26.81 -2.27
C GLY A 452 -4.95 26.47 -0.79
N SER A 453 -6.15 26.26 -0.26
CA SER A 453 -6.39 25.97 1.15
C SER A 453 -7.23 24.72 1.35
N TYR A 454 -8.45 24.70 0.82
CA TYR A 454 -9.37 23.57 0.91
C TYR A 454 -9.43 22.78 -0.40
N ILE A 455 -9.56 23.43 -1.53
CA ILE A 455 -9.44 22.81 -2.86
C ILE A 455 -8.05 23.14 -3.39
N VAL A 456 -7.19 22.12 -3.47
CA VAL A 456 -5.77 22.31 -3.76
C VAL A 456 -5.35 21.56 -5.03
N ASP A 457 -4.36 22.09 -5.74
CA ASP A 457 -3.75 21.44 -6.90
C ASP A 457 -2.77 20.34 -6.48
N LYS A 458 -2.31 19.52 -7.45
CA LYS A 458 -1.40 18.41 -7.19
C LYS A 458 -0.07 18.85 -6.57
N LEU A 459 0.50 19.96 -7.00
CA LEU A 459 1.80 20.41 -6.50
C LEU A 459 1.70 20.91 -5.07
N THR A 460 0.61 21.59 -4.72
CA THR A 460 0.30 21.97 -3.34
C THR A 460 0.21 20.72 -2.44
N ASP A 461 -0.44 19.67 -2.92
CA ASP A 461 -0.52 18.41 -2.17
C ASP A 461 0.80 17.63 -2.14
N VAL A 462 1.61 17.68 -3.19
CA VAL A 462 2.99 17.17 -3.14
C VAL A 462 3.77 17.85 -2.02
N TYR A 463 3.65 19.15 -1.87
CA TYR A 463 4.25 19.88 -0.74
C TYR A 463 3.72 19.37 0.60
N HIS A 464 2.39 19.15 0.74
CA HIS A 464 1.78 18.61 1.95
C HIS A 464 2.19 17.16 2.24
N SER A 465 2.64 16.39 1.25
CA SER A 465 3.15 15.02 1.45
C SER A 465 4.51 15.00 2.16
N GLY A 466 5.22 16.12 2.13
CA GLY A 466 6.57 16.24 2.68
C GLY A 466 7.61 15.40 1.93
N THR A 467 7.31 14.99 0.68
CA THR A 467 8.24 14.17 -0.11
C THR A 467 9.56 14.89 -0.36
N LYS A 468 10.67 14.15 -0.21
CA LYS A 468 12.03 14.65 -0.42
C LYS A 468 12.86 13.61 -1.15
N HIS A 469 13.52 14.04 -2.21
CA HIS A 469 14.47 13.20 -2.95
C HIS A 469 15.75 14.00 -3.24
N GLU A 470 16.85 13.29 -3.30
CA GLU A 470 18.10 13.86 -3.85
C GLU A 470 17.93 14.04 -5.38
N GLU A 471 17.91 15.30 -5.84
CA GLU A 471 17.64 15.60 -7.25
C GLU A 471 18.74 15.12 -8.20
N LYS A 472 19.98 15.02 -7.68
CA LYS A 472 21.16 14.58 -8.44
C LYS A 472 21.43 13.08 -8.24
N GLN A 473 20.40 12.24 -8.32
CA GLN A 473 20.51 10.78 -8.32
C GLN A 473 19.85 10.21 -9.59
N PRO A 474 20.10 8.93 -9.93
CA PRO A 474 19.36 8.28 -11.00
C PRO A 474 17.85 8.28 -10.66
N ALA A 475 17.00 8.54 -11.67
CA ALA A 475 15.57 8.48 -11.48
C ALA A 475 15.15 7.05 -11.06
N HIS A 476 14.40 6.94 -9.98
CA HIS A 476 13.86 5.67 -9.49
C HIS A 476 12.61 5.17 -10.27
N LEU A 477 12.24 5.90 -11.31
CA LEU A 477 11.16 5.59 -12.24
C LEU A 477 11.80 5.23 -13.59
N HIS A 478 11.96 3.93 -13.82
CA HIS A 478 12.59 3.44 -15.04
C HIS A 478 11.55 3.29 -16.14
N VAL A 479 11.76 3.95 -17.29
CA VAL A 479 10.95 3.81 -18.50
C VAL A 479 11.79 3.09 -19.54
N VAL A 480 11.35 1.89 -19.92
CA VAL A 480 12.13 0.99 -20.80
C VAL A 480 12.32 1.60 -22.19
N ASP A 481 11.26 2.22 -22.76
CA ASP A 481 11.32 2.85 -24.07
C ASP A 481 10.47 4.15 -24.10
N LYS A 482 11.15 5.30 -24.02
CA LYS A 482 10.49 6.60 -24.10
C LYS A 482 9.92 6.93 -25.49
N ASN A 483 10.34 6.21 -26.58
CA ASN A 483 9.76 6.43 -27.90
C ASN A 483 8.29 6.03 -27.94
N ILE A 484 7.88 5.00 -27.20
CA ILE A 484 6.48 4.59 -27.07
C ILE A 484 5.65 5.76 -26.51
N CYS A 485 6.19 6.52 -25.56
CA CYS A 485 5.49 7.67 -24.98
C CYS A 485 5.24 8.78 -26.01
N ALA A 486 6.21 9.04 -26.90
CA ALA A 486 6.11 10.07 -27.93
C ALA A 486 5.32 9.64 -29.18
N THR A 487 4.99 8.35 -29.32
CA THR A 487 4.33 7.76 -30.49
C THR A 487 3.04 7.04 -30.10
N GLN A 488 3.09 5.72 -29.96
CA GLN A 488 1.90 4.88 -29.75
C GLN A 488 1.08 5.27 -28.53
N CYS A 489 1.73 5.51 -27.39
CA CYS A 489 1.01 5.91 -26.18
C CYS A 489 0.33 7.27 -26.35
N ALA A 490 0.98 8.21 -27.03
CA ALA A 490 0.39 9.51 -27.37
C ALA A 490 -0.87 9.34 -28.21
N GLU A 491 -0.81 8.49 -29.25
CA GLU A 491 -1.93 8.25 -30.17
C GLU A 491 -3.06 7.44 -29.52
N GLU A 492 -2.75 6.36 -28.84
CA GLU A 492 -3.74 5.41 -28.33
C GLU A 492 -4.35 5.83 -26.99
N TYR A 493 -3.55 6.42 -26.10
CA TYR A 493 -3.97 6.71 -24.71
C TYR A 493 -3.80 8.18 -24.30
N GLY A 494 -3.14 9.03 -25.10
CA GLY A 494 -2.91 10.43 -24.78
C GLY A 494 -1.95 10.65 -23.61
N ASN A 495 -0.97 9.76 -23.40
CA ASN A 495 -0.03 9.81 -22.29
C ASN A 495 -0.73 9.87 -20.92
N PRO A 496 -1.47 8.85 -20.51
CA PRO A 496 -2.36 8.89 -19.35
C PRO A 496 -1.61 9.07 -18.03
N CYS A 497 -0.30 8.76 -17.99
CA CYS A 497 0.55 9.01 -16.83
C CYS A 497 0.57 10.48 -16.40
N THR A 498 0.37 11.43 -17.33
CA THR A 498 0.24 12.86 -17.03
C THR A 498 -1.02 13.18 -16.23
N ARG A 499 -2.02 12.29 -16.22
CA ARG A 499 -3.29 12.42 -15.49
C ARG A 499 -3.35 11.53 -14.26
N PHE A 500 -3.14 10.22 -14.42
CA PHE A 500 -3.32 9.29 -13.31
C PHE A 500 -2.27 9.43 -12.20
N CYS A 501 -1.11 10.03 -12.48
CA CYS A 501 -0.13 10.30 -11.41
C CYS A 501 -0.69 11.32 -10.41
N PRO A 502 -0.85 10.95 -9.12
CA PRO A 502 -1.44 11.84 -8.13
C PRO A 502 -0.45 12.90 -7.60
N ALA A 503 0.78 12.91 -8.14
CA ALA A 503 1.87 13.79 -7.71
C ALA A 503 2.52 14.56 -8.88
N GLN A 504 1.89 14.55 -10.06
CA GLN A 504 2.37 15.30 -11.24
C GLN A 504 3.84 15.05 -11.59
N VAL A 505 4.23 13.77 -11.58
CA VAL A 505 5.61 13.35 -11.89
C VAL A 505 5.88 13.35 -13.39
N TYR A 506 4.86 13.06 -14.20
CA TYR A 506 5.01 12.88 -15.66
C TYR A 506 4.44 14.07 -16.42
N ASN A 507 5.27 14.67 -17.26
CA ASN A 507 4.89 15.80 -18.11
C ASN A 507 5.38 15.54 -19.54
N MET A 508 4.63 16.05 -20.53
CA MET A 508 5.05 16.03 -21.93
C MET A 508 5.54 17.40 -22.33
N HIS A 509 6.79 17.53 -22.75
CA HIS A 509 7.40 18.77 -23.22
C HIS A 509 7.72 18.67 -24.70
N TYR A 510 7.37 19.71 -25.47
CA TYR A 510 7.75 19.76 -26.89
C TYR A 510 9.25 20.02 -27.00
N ASP A 511 9.94 19.13 -27.70
CA ASP A 511 11.37 19.24 -27.99
C ASP A 511 11.54 19.77 -29.43
N GLU A 512 12.20 20.93 -29.58
CA GLU A 512 12.42 21.56 -30.88
C GLU A 512 13.40 20.79 -31.78
N GLY A 513 14.31 19.99 -31.19
CA GLY A 513 15.30 19.21 -31.93
C GLY A 513 14.70 17.97 -32.58
N THR A 514 13.79 17.31 -31.88
CA THR A 514 13.09 16.10 -32.37
C THR A 514 11.74 16.41 -33.02
N HIS A 515 11.25 17.65 -32.91
CA HIS A 515 9.93 18.11 -33.37
C HIS A 515 8.74 17.27 -32.85
N ARG A 516 8.84 16.79 -31.62
CA ARG A 516 7.78 16.00 -30.98
C ARG A 516 7.71 16.25 -29.47
N ASN A 517 6.60 15.81 -28.84
CA ASN A 517 6.49 15.83 -27.39
C ASN A 517 7.30 14.67 -26.79
N GLU A 518 8.16 14.96 -25.84
CA GLU A 518 8.97 13.99 -25.12
C GLU A 518 8.58 13.91 -23.64
N LEU A 519 8.72 12.70 -23.07
CA LEU A 519 8.40 12.46 -21.67
C LEU A 519 9.49 13.05 -20.76
N HIS A 520 9.07 13.98 -19.91
CA HIS A 520 9.83 14.50 -18.79
C HIS A 520 9.33 13.89 -17.49
N ILE A 521 10.26 13.57 -16.56
CA ILE A 521 9.97 12.87 -15.29
C ILE A 521 10.51 13.70 -14.14
N ASP A 522 9.63 14.39 -13.43
CA ASP A 522 9.91 15.14 -12.21
C ASP A 522 9.88 14.18 -11.00
N PHE A 523 10.84 13.27 -10.94
CA PHE A 523 10.85 12.19 -9.95
C PHE A 523 10.93 12.69 -8.50
N SER A 524 11.40 13.90 -8.26
CA SER A 524 11.43 14.53 -6.93
C SER A 524 10.03 14.74 -6.34
N ASN A 525 8.99 14.84 -7.18
CA ASN A 525 7.59 14.92 -6.76
C ASN A 525 7.00 13.56 -6.34
N CYS A 526 7.71 12.46 -6.58
CA CYS A 526 7.16 11.11 -6.39
C CYS A 526 6.80 10.85 -4.92
N VAL A 527 5.56 10.44 -4.66
CA VAL A 527 5.05 10.05 -3.33
C VAL A 527 5.03 8.54 -3.11
N HIS A 528 5.74 7.77 -3.93
CA HIS A 528 5.90 6.32 -3.85
C HIS A 528 4.58 5.51 -3.88
N CYS A 529 3.55 6.04 -4.55
CA CYS A 529 2.23 5.40 -4.61
C CYS A 529 2.17 4.16 -5.51
N LYS A 530 3.11 4.04 -6.47
CA LYS A 530 3.23 2.95 -7.46
C LYS A 530 2.10 2.86 -8.49
N THR A 531 1.23 3.84 -8.59
CA THR A 531 0.17 3.88 -9.60
C THR A 531 0.70 3.70 -11.01
N CYS A 532 1.82 4.33 -11.35
CA CYS A 532 2.42 4.25 -12.68
C CYS A 532 2.95 2.85 -13.02
N ASP A 533 3.59 2.19 -12.08
CA ASP A 533 4.09 0.81 -12.22
C ASP A 533 2.93 -0.21 -12.40
N ILE A 534 1.74 0.11 -11.90
CA ILE A 534 0.54 -0.74 -12.03
C ILE A 534 -0.21 -0.39 -13.31
N ARG A 535 -0.49 0.90 -13.53
CA ARG A 535 -1.49 1.37 -14.49
C ARG A 535 -0.95 1.75 -15.87
N ASP A 536 0.36 1.74 -16.07
CA ASP A 536 0.91 2.04 -17.39
C ASP A 536 0.41 1.04 -18.45
N PRO A 537 -0.28 1.48 -19.53
CA PRO A 537 -0.91 0.57 -20.48
C PRO A 537 0.07 -0.30 -21.27
N TYR A 538 1.32 0.13 -21.36
CA TYR A 538 2.39 -0.64 -22.02
C TYR A 538 3.30 -1.37 -21.05
N GLN A 539 3.08 -1.22 -19.72
CA GLN A 539 3.91 -1.79 -18.65
C GLN A 539 5.41 -1.50 -18.80
N ILE A 540 5.73 -0.31 -19.35
CA ILE A 540 7.11 0.14 -19.55
C ILE A 540 7.67 0.95 -18.38
N ILE A 541 6.84 1.33 -17.40
CA ILE A 541 7.27 2.06 -16.22
C ILE A 541 7.51 1.07 -15.08
N THR A 542 8.73 1.06 -14.55
CA THR A 542 9.07 0.27 -13.35
C THR A 542 9.51 1.21 -12.24
N TRP A 543 8.83 1.13 -11.09
CA TRP A 543 9.25 1.80 -9.87
C TRP A 543 10.30 0.95 -9.14
N VAL A 544 11.44 1.55 -8.81
CA VAL A 544 12.46 0.95 -7.94
C VAL A 544 12.69 1.85 -6.73
N PRO A 545 13.21 1.34 -5.59
CA PRO A 545 13.52 2.21 -4.46
C PRO A 545 14.58 3.26 -4.85
N PRO A 546 14.37 4.55 -4.51
CA PRO A 546 15.46 5.54 -4.54
C PRO A 546 16.48 5.25 -3.43
N GLU A 547 17.47 6.10 -3.26
CA GLU A 547 18.34 6.03 -2.09
C GLU A 547 17.52 5.93 -0.80
N GLY A 548 18.00 5.11 0.14
CA GLY A 548 17.31 4.93 1.42
C GLY A 548 17.22 6.24 2.21
N GLY A 549 16.12 6.41 2.93
CA GLY A 549 15.80 7.61 3.69
C GLY A 549 15.06 8.70 2.92
N GLN A 550 14.69 8.43 1.65
CA GLN A 550 14.00 9.39 0.80
C GLN A 550 12.54 9.01 0.56
N GLY A 551 11.76 9.98 0.07
CA GLY A 551 10.34 9.85 -0.24
C GLY A 551 9.43 10.69 0.64
N PRO A 552 8.13 10.35 0.74
CA PRO A 552 7.16 11.12 1.50
C PRO A 552 7.36 10.99 3.03
N GLU A 553 6.97 12.04 3.74
CA GLU A 553 6.97 12.14 5.20
C GLU A 553 5.52 12.30 5.70
N TYR A 554 4.78 11.23 5.72
CA TYR A 554 3.34 11.28 5.99
C TYR A 554 3.00 11.58 7.46
N GLY A 555 3.76 11.05 8.41
CA GLY A 555 3.75 11.43 9.83
C GLY A 555 2.46 11.17 10.61
N ILE A 556 1.35 11.74 10.16
CA ILE A 556 0.03 11.65 10.84
C ILE A 556 -1.08 11.02 9.97
N LEU A 557 -0.75 10.58 8.74
CA LEU A 557 -1.73 9.98 7.84
C LEU A 557 -2.14 8.58 8.24
#